data_03ef2f0ff6af89b989195d4d9d4c7864
#
_entry.id   03ef2f0ff6af89b989195d4d9d4c7864
#
_cell.length_a   1.000
_cell.length_b   1.000
_cell.length_c   1.000
_cell.angle_alpha   90.00
_cell.angle_beta   90.00
_cell.angle_gamma   90.00
#
_symmetry.space_group_name_H-M   'P 1'
#
loop_
_entity.id
_entity.type
_entity.pdbx_description
1 polymer ?
#
loop_
_entity_poly.entity_id
_entity_poly.type
_entity_poly.pdbx_seq_one_letter_code
_entity_poly.pdbx_strand_id
1 'polypeptide(L)'
;GILYHPYDLEHGQAQSVEQVAQRLNDVWTRLRRIASDAQLPARARERLAKAQRLTTQLLATITFFFTTLPWQVEALALPSPLERALVEQLIPALYLERVASRSTHAEPRHRLRKLSQQLLEPLRHGAHPFRLTTTERARLEQVAGECADRFQRSSSAVEGRNGQLALHHQGR
;
A
#
# COMPACT_ATOMS: atom_id res chain seq x y z
N GLY A 1 8.48 1.79 -7.38
CA GLY A 1 7.52 0.90 -6.76
C GLY A 1 7.12 1.22 -5.32
N ILE A 2 7.97 1.78 -4.48
CA ILE A 2 7.73 1.96 -3.02
C ILE A 2 6.61 2.97 -2.71
N LEU A 3 6.38 3.94 -3.58
CA LEU A 3 5.41 5.03 -3.37
C LEU A 3 3.94 4.63 -3.48
N TYR A 4 3.64 3.43 -3.97
CA TYR A 4 2.26 3.00 -4.28
C TYR A 4 1.60 2.20 -3.16
N HIS A 5 2.27 2.01 -2.05
CA HIS A 5 1.81 1.16 -0.98
C HIS A 5 1.43 1.99 0.25
N PRO A 6 0.33 1.67 0.97
CA PRO A 6 -0.01 2.34 2.23
C PRO A 6 0.99 1.99 3.33
N TYR A 7 1.68 0.87 3.17
CA TYR A 7 2.73 0.44 4.08
C TYR A 7 4.09 0.47 3.37
N ASP A 8 5.11 0.87 4.10
CA ASP A 8 6.49 0.75 3.66
C ASP A 8 6.86 -0.72 3.46
N LEU A 9 7.42 -1.05 2.29
CA LEU A 9 7.80 -2.42 1.94
C LEU A 9 9.14 -2.87 2.56
N GLU A 10 9.84 -1.99 3.26
CA GLU A 10 11.09 -2.30 3.94
C GLU A 10 10.87 -2.63 5.43
N HIS A 11 9.92 -1.95 6.08
CA HIS A 11 9.69 -2.08 7.51
C HIS A 11 8.24 -2.48 7.86
N GLY A 12 7.30 -2.46 6.90
CA GLY A 12 5.89 -2.76 7.13
C GLY A 12 5.11 -1.69 7.87
N GLN A 13 5.70 -0.51 8.07
CA GLN A 13 5.06 0.58 8.79
C GLN A 13 4.09 1.35 7.89
N ALA A 14 3.01 1.86 8.49
CA ALA A 14 2.07 2.73 7.79
C ALA A 14 2.78 3.99 7.28
N GLN A 15 2.59 4.33 6.02
CA GLN A 15 3.12 5.56 5.45
C GLN A 15 2.14 6.71 5.71
N SER A 16 2.64 7.82 6.27
CA SER A 16 1.84 9.04 6.34
C SER A 16 1.53 9.58 4.95
N VAL A 17 0.26 9.97 4.74
CA VAL A 17 -0.19 10.56 3.46
C VAL A 17 0.63 11.80 3.13
N GLU A 18 0.94 12.62 4.13
CA GLU A 18 1.75 13.83 4.01
C GLU A 18 3.19 13.51 3.59
N GLN A 19 3.80 12.48 4.17
CA GLN A 19 5.15 12.03 3.79
C GLN A 19 5.18 11.52 2.34
N VAL A 20 4.19 10.75 1.93
CA VAL A 20 4.08 10.27 0.54
C VAL A 20 3.86 11.45 -0.41
N ALA A 21 2.96 12.38 -0.06
CA ALA A 21 2.72 13.58 -0.84
C ALA A 21 3.97 14.44 -1.01
N GLN A 22 4.73 14.64 0.08
CA GLN A 22 5.98 15.40 0.06
C GLN A 22 7.03 14.73 -0.86
N ARG A 23 7.27 13.43 -0.70
CA ARG A 23 8.20 12.67 -1.55
C ARG A 23 7.82 12.74 -3.03
N LEU A 24 6.53 12.64 -3.34
CA LEU A 24 6.03 12.78 -4.70
C LEU A 24 6.24 14.19 -5.25
N ASN A 25 5.97 15.22 -4.45
CA ASN A 25 6.19 16.60 -4.83
C ASN A 25 7.69 16.88 -5.13
N ASP A 26 8.60 16.35 -4.32
CA ASP A 26 10.04 16.48 -4.53
C ASP A 26 10.48 15.80 -5.84
N VAL A 27 9.95 14.60 -6.13
CA VAL A 27 10.21 13.91 -7.40
C VAL A 27 9.67 14.72 -8.58
N TRP A 28 8.46 15.26 -8.48
CA TRP A 28 7.86 16.08 -9.55
C TRP A 28 8.59 17.39 -9.76
N THR A 29 9.10 18.00 -8.71
CA THR A 29 9.90 19.23 -8.79
C THR A 29 11.21 18.97 -9.54
N ARG A 30 11.90 17.85 -9.23
CA ARG A 30 13.11 17.43 -9.95
C ARG A 30 12.82 17.10 -11.42
N LEU A 31 11.77 16.35 -11.69
CA LEU A 31 11.40 15.99 -13.05
C LEU A 31 11.02 17.19 -13.91
N ARG A 32 10.30 18.17 -13.34
CA ARG A 32 9.97 19.42 -14.05
C ARG A 32 11.22 20.24 -14.40
N ARG A 33 12.18 20.31 -13.46
CA ARG A 33 13.46 20.97 -13.71
C ARG A 33 14.20 20.29 -14.85
N ILE A 34 14.38 18.97 -14.80
CA ILE A 34 15.03 18.21 -15.87
C ILE A 34 14.29 18.38 -17.22
N ALA A 35 12.97 18.35 -17.19
CA ALA A 35 12.15 18.53 -18.40
C ALA A 35 12.31 19.93 -19.02
N SER A 36 12.49 20.96 -18.19
CA SER A 36 12.79 22.33 -18.63
C SER A 36 14.18 22.42 -19.23
N ASP A 37 15.18 21.95 -18.50
CA ASP A 37 16.59 22.03 -18.88
C ASP A 37 16.88 21.24 -20.18
N ALA A 38 16.24 20.08 -20.35
CA ALA A 38 16.38 19.24 -21.54
C ALA A 38 15.49 19.65 -22.71
N GLN A 39 14.68 20.71 -22.60
CA GLN A 39 13.76 21.18 -23.64
C GLN A 39 12.91 20.06 -24.24
N LEU A 40 12.30 19.24 -23.38
CA LEU A 40 11.58 18.04 -23.81
C LEU A 40 10.53 18.33 -24.91
N PRO A 41 10.39 17.43 -25.91
CA PRO A 41 9.34 17.50 -26.92
C PRO A 41 7.95 17.58 -26.30
N ALA A 42 7.00 18.22 -26.99
CA ALA A 42 5.61 18.40 -26.54
C ALA A 42 4.96 17.09 -26.03
N ARG A 43 5.17 16.00 -26.79
CA ARG A 43 4.66 14.66 -26.44
C ARG A 43 5.24 14.11 -25.11
N ALA A 44 6.50 14.39 -24.81
CA ALA A 44 7.11 13.98 -23.56
C ALA A 44 6.57 14.80 -22.37
N ARG A 45 6.37 16.10 -22.57
CA ARG A 45 5.74 17.00 -21.57
C ARG A 45 4.30 16.57 -21.25
N GLU A 46 3.52 16.21 -22.26
CA GLU A 46 2.16 15.71 -22.10
C GLU A 46 2.12 14.40 -21.30
N ARG A 47 3.03 13.45 -21.57
CA ARG A 47 3.17 12.21 -20.81
C ARG A 47 3.52 12.48 -19.33
N LEU A 48 4.40 13.44 -19.07
CA LEU A 48 4.76 13.85 -17.73
C LEU A 48 3.56 14.44 -16.99
N ALA A 49 2.78 15.33 -17.61
CA ALA A 49 1.58 15.91 -17.04
C ALA A 49 0.51 14.84 -16.74
N LYS A 50 0.36 13.84 -17.62
CA LYS A 50 -0.54 12.71 -17.40
C LYS A 50 -0.09 11.87 -16.21
N ALA A 51 1.20 11.55 -16.10
CA ALA A 51 1.76 10.82 -14.96
C ALA A 51 1.55 11.58 -13.65
N GLN A 52 1.68 12.90 -13.64
CA GLN A 52 1.42 13.73 -12.47
C GLN A 52 -0.05 13.64 -12.01
N ARG A 53 -1.00 13.69 -12.93
CA ARG A 53 -2.44 13.51 -12.60
C ARG A 53 -2.74 12.14 -11.98
N LEU A 54 -2.11 11.08 -12.49
CA LEU A 54 -2.24 9.73 -11.91
C LEU A 54 -1.70 9.65 -10.49
N THR A 55 -0.64 10.40 -10.18
CA THR A 55 -0.09 10.48 -8.82
C THR A 55 -1.08 11.08 -7.84
N THR A 56 -1.86 12.10 -8.24
CA THR A 56 -2.90 12.69 -7.40
C THR A 56 -4.02 11.67 -7.09
N GLN A 57 -4.41 10.86 -8.07
CA GLN A 57 -5.40 9.80 -7.85
C GLN A 57 -4.89 8.72 -6.90
N LEU A 58 -3.61 8.39 -6.95
CA LEU A 58 -2.98 7.45 -6.03
C LEU A 58 -3.02 7.97 -4.59
N LEU A 59 -2.65 9.23 -4.36
CA LEU A 59 -2.73 9.85 -3.03
C LEU A 59 -4.15 9.79 -2.48
N ALA A 60 -5.15 10.10 -3.30
CA ALA A 60 -6.56 9.98 -2.90
C ALA A 60 -6.93 8.55 -2.47
N THR A 61 -6.40 7.53 -3.15
CA THR A 61 -6.62 6.13 -2.80
C THR A 61 -5.97 5.76 -1.46
N ILE A 62 -4.74 6.21 -1.20
CA ILE A 62 -4.04 6.00 0.07
C ILE A 62 -4.78 6.72 1.20
N THR A 63 -5.17 7.98 0.99
CA THR A 63 -5.96 8.75 1.95
C THR A 63 -7.26 8.03 2.30
N PHE A 64 -8.02 7.60 1.30
CA PHE A 64 -9.27 6.87 1.49
C PHE A 64 -9.05 5.59 2.33
N PHE A 65 -7.99 4.85 2.10
CA PHE A 65 -7.66 3.67 2.91
C PHE A 65 -7.46 4.03 4.38
N PHE A 66 -6.61 5.00 4.68
CA PHE A 66 -6.33 5.39 6.07
C PHE A 66 -7.45 6.15 6.76
N THR A 67 -8.39 6.74 6.03
CA THR A 67 -9.58 7.35 6.62
C THR A 67 -10.69 6.33 6.90
N THR A 68 -10.78 5.26 6.10
CA THR A 68 -11.82 4.23 6.29
C THR A 68 -11.39 3.11 7.24
N LEU A 69 -10.10 2.85 7.37
CA LEU A 69 -9.57 1.80 8.23
C LEU A 69 -9.97 1.96 9.70
N PRO A 70 -9.84 3.15 10.34
CA PRO A 70 -10.23 3.35 11.73
C PRO A 70 -11.70 3.00 11.99
N TRP A 71 -12.60 3.39 11.12
CA TRP A 71 -14.05 3.11 11.29
C TRP A 71 -14.36 1.61 11.24
N GLN A 72 -13.63 0.85 10.43
CA GLN A 72 -13.82 -0.61 10.35
C GLN A 72 -13.28 -1.31 11.59
N VAL A 73 -12.18 -0.82 12.14
CA VAL A 73 -11.56 -1.35 13.35
C VAL A 73 -12.40 -0.99 14.57
N GLU A 74 -12.88 0.26 14.68
CA GLU A 74 -13.75 0.73 15.75
C GLU A 74 -15.05 -0.09 15.83
N ALA A 75 -15.63 -0.45 14.68
CA ALA A 75 -16.84 -1.28 14.61
C ALA A 75 -16.66 -2.70 15.20
N LEU A 76 -15.42 -3.14 15.44
CA LEU A 76 -15.13 -4.41 16.10
C LEU A 76 -15.21 -4.32 17.62
N ALA A 77 -15.24 -3.11 18.19
CA ALA A 77 -15.25 -2.84 19.64
C ALA A 77 -14.16 -3.62 20.40
N LEU A 78 -12.94 -3.66 19.86
CA LEU A 78 -11.82 -4.40 20.42
C LEU A 78 -11.21 -3.67 21.62
N PRO A 79 -10.65 -4.40 22.61
CA PRO A 79 -9.77 -3.80 23.61
C PRO A 79 -8.57 -3.10 22.92
N SER A 80 -8.15 -1.92 23.41
CA SER A 80 -7.11 -1.08 22.80
C SER A 80 -5.81 -1.80 22.45
N PRO A 81 -5.26 -2.76 23.25
CA PRO A 81 -4.06 -3.50 22.84
C PRO A 81 -4.29 -4.40 21.62
N LEU A 82 -5.51 -4.98 21.51
CA LEU A 82 -5.86 -5.85 20.40
C LEU A 82 -6.14 -5.05 19.12
N GLU A 83 -6.78 -3.91 19.27
CA GLU A 83 -6.96 -2.94 18.17
C GLU A 83 -5.61 -2.50 17.61
N ARG A 84 -4.67 -2.13 18.49
CA ARG A 84 -3.31 -1.76 18.11
C ARG A 84 -2.60 -2.90 17.36
N ALA A 85 -2.67 -4.12 17.87
CA ALA A 85 -2.08 -5.29 17.22
C ALA A 85 -2.69 -5.56 15.82
N LEU A 86 -4.00 -5.37 15.69
CA LEU A 86 -4.68 -5.47 14.40
C LEU A 86 -4.13 -4.44 13.39
N VAL A 87 -4.05 -3.18 13.80
CA VAL A 87 -3.67 -2.06 12.93
C VAL A 87 -2.17 -2.04 12.60
N GLU A 88 -1.32 -2.28 13.59
CA GLU A 88 0.14 -2.13 13.46
C GLU A 88 0.85 -3.42 13.03
N GLN A 89 0.22 -4.59 13.17
CA GLN A 89 0.86 -5.87 12.91
C GLN A 89 0.09 -6.73 11.91
N LEU A 90 -1.17 -7.05 12.19
CA LEU A 90 -1.90 -8.04 11.40
C LEU A 90 -2.28 -7.53 10.00
N ILE A 91 -2.83 -6.32 9.90
CA ILE A 91 -3.21 -5.73 8.60
C ILE A 91 -1.97 -5.51 7.72
N PRO A 92 -0.87 -4.87 8.19
CA PRO A 92 0.33 -4.72 7.35
C PRO A 92 0.96 -6.07 6.99
N ALA A 93 0.98 -7.06 7.88
CA ALA A 93 1.51 -8.39 7.58
C ALA A 93 0.74 -9.06 6.42
N LEU A 94 -0.59 -9.08 6.49
CA LEU A 94 -1.42 -9.65 5.43
C LEU A 94 -1.32 -8.84 4.13
N TYR A 95 -1.20 -7.53 4.22
CA TYR A 95 -0.95 -6.69 3.05
C TYR A 95 0.38 -7.05 2.35
N LEU A 96 1.47 -7.17 3.12
CA LEU A 96 2.78 -7.56 2.58
C LEU A 96 2.74 -8.95 1.92
N GLU A 97 2.00 -9.90 2.49
CA GLU A 97 1.81 -11.23 1.89
C GLU A 97 1.08 -11.13 0.54
N ARG A 98 0.06 -10.26 0.42
CA ARG A 98 -0.62 -9.99 -0.86
C ARG A 98 0.33 -9.38 -1.90
N VAL A 99 1.17 -8.43 -1.49
CA VAL A 99 2.20 -7.85 -2.37
C VAL A 99 3.22 -8.91 -2.78
N ALA A 100 3.68 -9.73 -1.83
CA ALA A 100 4.62 -10.82 -2.10
C ALA A 100 4.08 -11.82 -3.10
N SER A 101 2.80 -12.22 -2.98
CA SER A 101 2.17 -13.20 -3.88
C SER A 101 2.08 -12.72 -5.33
N ARG A 102 2.07 -11.41 -5.55
CA ARG A 102 2.05 -10.77 -6.89
C ARG A 102 3.44 -10.43 -7.43
N SER A 103 4.46 -10.52 -6.60
CA SER A 103 5.83 -10.24 -7.04
C SER A 103 6.33 -11.31 -7.99
N THR A 104 6.80 -10.91 -9.17
CA THR A 104 7.38 -11.80 -10.18
C THR A 104 8.81 -12.24 -9.83
N HIS A 105 9.52 -11.43 -9.02
CA HIS A 105 10.91 -11.68 -8.65
C HIS A 105 10.99 -12.41 -7.31
N ALA A 106 11.84 -13.43 -7.24
CA ALA A 106 11.98 -14.30 -6.07
C ALA A 106 12.52 -13.56 -4.83
N GLU A 107 13.52 -12.71 -4.99
CA GLU A 107 14.18 -12.01 -3.90
C GLU A 107 13.24 -11.01 -3.20
N PRO A 108 12.56 -10.05 -3.88
CA PRO A 108 11.56 -9.21 -3.25
C PRO A 108 10.42 -10.00 -2.59
N ARG A 109 9.96 -11.07 -3.22
CA ARG A 109 8.94 -11.96 -2.67
C ARG A 109 9.36 -12.56 -1.33
N HIS A 110 10.58 -13.10 -1.27
CA HIS A 110 11.13 -13.69 -0.05
C HIS A 110 11.25 -12.65 1.07
N ARG A 111 11.79 -11.48 0.76
CA ARG A 111 11.93 -10.37 1.72
C ARG A 111 10.59 -9.92 2.30
N LEU A 112 9.57 -9.74 1.46
CA LEU A 112 8.24 -9.34 1.89
C LEU A 112 7.57 -10.39 2.79
N ARG A 113 7.70 -11.68 2.46
CA ARG A 113 7.21 -12.77 3.30
C ARG A 113 7.91 -12.84 4.64
N LYS A 114 9.23 -12.67 4.66
CA LYS A 114 10.00 -12.61 5.90
C LYS A 114 9.53 -11.46 6.79
N LEU A 115 9.32 -10.27 6.21
CA LEU A 115 8.80 -9.11 6.94
C LEU A 115 7.39 -9.35 7.47
N SER A 116 6.50 -9.93 6.66
CA SER A 116 5.15 -10.34 7.10
C SER A 116 5.23 -11.29 8.30
N GLN A 117 6.08 -12.30 8.24
CA GLN A 117 6.27 -13.24 9.35
C GLN A 117 6.78 -12.55 10.62
N GLN A 118 7.74 -11.62 10.50
CA GLN A 118 8.25 -10.84 11.63
C GLN A 118 7.16 -10.01 12.32
N LEU A 119 6.25 -9.41 11.54
CA LEU A 119 5.11 -8.67 12.11
C LEU A 119 4.11 -9.59 12.82
N LEU A 120 3.97 -10.85 12.39
CA LEU A 120 3.07 -11.83 13.01
C LEU A 120 3.68 -12.56 14.22
N GLU A 121 5.00 -12.51 14.39
CA GLU A 121 5.71 -13.23 15.44
C GLU A 121 5.19 -12.90 16.87
N PRO A 122 4.99 -11.61 17.25
CA PRO A 122 4.45 -11.26 18.55
C PRO A 122 3.05 -11.81 18.79
N LEU A 123 2.23 -11.93 17.74
CA LEU A 123 0.86 -12.44 17.82
C LEU A 123 0.81 -13.97 17.96
N ARG A 124 1.82 -14.69 17.45
CA ARG A 124 1.91 -16.15 17.50
C ARG A 124 2.45 -16.66 18.82
N HIS A 125 3.43 -15.99 19.39
CA HIS A 125 4.16 -16.47 20.56
C HIS A 125 3.61 -15.96 21.91
N GLY A 126 2.37 -15.46 21.93
CA GLY A 126 1.67 -15.17 23.18
C GLY A 126 2.25 -13.99 23.98
N ALA A 127 3.11 -13.17 23.37
CA ALA A 127 3.52 -11.88 23.91
C ALA A 127 2.35 -10.89 24.01
N HIS A 128 1.20 -11.28 23.49
CA HIS A 128 -0.03 -10.51 23.55
C HIS A 128 -0.73 -10.71 24.91
N PRO A 129 -1.19 -9.62 25.57
CA PRO A 129 -1.87 -9.70 26.87
C PRO A 129 -3.21 -10.44 26.82
N PHE A 130 -3.70 -10.79 25.64
CA PHE A 130 -4.98 -11.48 25.46
C PHE A 130 -4.80 -12.87 24.86
N ARG A 131 -5.33 -13.88 25.55
CA ARG A 131 -5.50 -15.22 24.99
C ARG A 131 -6.73 -15.21 24.07
N LEU A 132 -6.51 -15.03 22.79
CA LEU A 132 -7.56 -15.13 21.78
C LEU A 132 -8.02 -16.58 21.63
N THR A 133 -9.32 -16.79 21.59
CA THR A 133 -9.89 -18.05 21.12
C THR A 133 -9.61 -18.23 19.61
N THR A 134 -9.70 -19.46 19.13
CA THR A 134 -9.53 -19.75 17.70
C THR A 134 -10.52 -18.96 16.83
N THR A 135 -11.75 -18.79 17.33
CA THR A 135 -12.81 -18.03 16.63
C THR A 135 -12.50 -16.53 16.55
N GLU A 136 -12.03 -15.93 17.65
CA GLU A 136 -11.64 -14.53 17.67
C GLU A 136 -10.45 -14.26 16.75
N ARG A 137 -9.47 -15.14 16.77
CA ARG A 137 -8.31 -15.05 15.85
C ARG A 137 -8.76 -15.11 14.41
N ALA A 138 -9.59 -16.09 14.04
CA ALA A 138 -10.10 -16.22 12.68
C ALA A 138 -10.89 -14.98 12.23
N ARG A 139 -11.70 -14.39 13.13
CA ARG A 139 -12.43 -13.14 12.85
C ARG A 139 -11.47 -11.98 12.59
N LEU A 140 -10.43 -11.82 13.40
CA LEU A 140 -9.43 -10.76 13.21
C LEU A 140 -8.65 -10.93 11.92
N GLU A 141 -8.23 -12.16 11.60
CA GLU A 141 -7.55 -12.48 10.34
C GLU A 141 -8.44 -12.20 9.14
N GLN A 142 -9.74 -12.51 9.21
CA GLN A 142 -10.70 -12.19 8.17
C GLN A 142 -10.78 -10.67 7.95
N VAL A 143 -11.00 -9.88 9.01
CA VAL A 143 -11.10 -8.41 8.91
C VAL A 143 -9.82 -7.81 8.36
N ALA A 144 -8.67 -8.25 8.86
CA ALA A 144 -7.37 -7.78 8.37
C ALA A 144 -7.15 -8.12 6.89
N GLY A 145 -7.57 -9.34 6.48
CA GLY A 145 -7.57 -9.77 5.08
C GLY A 145 -8.44 -8.89 4.19
N GLU A 146 -9.67 -8.59 4.64
CA GLU A 146 -10.58 -7.72 3.91
C GLU A 146 -10.03 -6.29 3.76
N CYS A 147 -9.40 -5.74 4.80
CA CYS A 147 -8.72 -4.44 4.74
C CYS A 147 -7.58 -4.45 3.72
N ALA A 148 -6.71 -5.47 3.76
CA ALA A 148 -5.62 -5.63 2.82
C ALA A 148 -6.10 -5.77 1.36
N ASP A 149 -7.17 -6.55 1.13
CA ASP A 149 -7.73 -6.80 -0.19
C ASP A 149 -8.43 -5.57 -0.78
N ARG A 150 -9.08 -4.74 0.05
CA ARG A 150 -9.70 -3.48 -0.41
C ARG A 150 -8.69 -2.53 -1.00
N PHE A 151 -7.56 -2.36 -0.33
CA PHE A 151 -6.50 -1.50 -0.86
C PHE A 151 -5.96 -2.04 -2.18
N GLN A 152 -5.72 -3.34 -2.28
CA GLN A 152 -5.21 -3.93 -3.50
C GLN A 152 -6.17 -3.83 -4.69
N ARG A 153 -7.48 -3.94 -4.46
CA ARG A 153 -8.48 -3.73 -5.51
C ARG A 153 -8.49 -2.30 -6.01
N SER A 154 -8.34 -1.33 -5.12
CA SER A 154 -8.28 0.09 -5.46
C SER A 154 -7.01 0.43 -6.25
N SER A 155 -5.85 -0.11 -5.85
CA SER A 155 -4.58 0.09 -6.57
C SER A 155 -4.56 -0.63 -7.92
N SER A 156 -5.12 -1.85 -8.00
CA SER A 156 -5.24 -2.60 -9.26
C SER A 156 -6.16 -1.92 -10.27
N ALA A 157 -7.21 -1.24 -9.83
CA ALA A 157 -8.07 -0.45 -10.71
C ALA A 157 -7.31 0.74 -11.33
N VAL A 158 -6.38 1.34 -10.60
CA VAL A 158 -5.48 2.38 -11.10
C VAL A 158 -4.43 1.79 -12.06
N GLU A 159 -3.84 0.65 -11.71
CA GLU A 159 -2.84 -0.06 -12.52
C GLU A 159 -3.45 -0.66 -13.80
N GLY A 160 -4.64 -1.25 -13.72
CA GLY A 160 -5.35 -1.83 -14.85
C GLY A 160 -5.70 -0.79 -15.92
N ARG A 161 -6.12 0.40 -15.53
CA ARG A 161 -6.33 1.53 -16.45
C ARG A 161 -5.02 2.01 -17.10
N ASN A 162 -3.90 1.94 -16.37
CA ASN A 162 -2.59 2.29 -16.91
C ASN A 162 -2.08 1.24 -17.90
N GLY A 163 -2.33 -0.06 -17.65
CA GLY A 163 -2.00 -1.15 -18.56
C GLY A 163 -2.79 -1.08 -19.86
N GLN A 164 -4.09 -0.80 -19.81
CA GLN A 164 -4.92 -0.63 -21.01
C GLN A 164 -4.48 0.57 -21.87
N LEU A 165 -4.05 1.67 -21.24
CA LEU A 165 -3.53 2.82 -21.95
C LEU A 165 -2.16 2.57 -22.60
N ALA A 166 -1.34 1.68 -22.03
CA ALA A 166 -0.06 1.29 -22.62
C ALA A 166 -0.26 0.38 -23.85
N LEU A 167 -1.22 -0.55 -23.80
CA LEU A 167 -1.54 -1.46 -24.93
C LEU A 167 -2.12 -0.72 -26.14
N HIS A 168 -2.92 0.33 -25.94
CA HIS A 168 -3.43 1.15 -27.05
C HIS A 168 -2.36 1.96 -27.78
N HIS A 169 -1.13 2.05 -27.27
CA HIS A 169 -0.03 2.78 -27.90
C HIS A 169 1.01 1.89 -28.61
N GLN A 170 0.92 0.55 -28.47
CA GLN A 170 1.79 -0.38 -29.22
C GLN A 170 1.21 -0.84 -30.55
N GLY A 171 0.01 -0.41 -30.90
CA GLY A 171 -0.72 -0.81 -32.10
C GLY A 171 -0.83 0.25 -33.20
N ARG A 172 0.11 1.23 -33.28
CA ARG A 172 0.22 2.16 -34.41
C ARG A 172 1.67 2.48 -34.75
#